data_5c7e62bf207f8ff1479b2fc9a88a3e60
#
_entry.id   5c7e62bf207f8ff1479b2fc9a88a3e60
#
_cell.length_a   1.000
_cell.length_b   1.000
_cell.length_c   1.000
_cell.angle_alpha   90.00
_cell.angle_beta   90.00
_cell.angle_gamma   90.00
#
_symmetry.space_group_name_H-M   'P 1'
#
loop_
_entity.id
_entity.type
_entity.pdbx_description
1 polymer ?
#
loop_
_entity_poly.entity_id
_entity_poly.type
_entity_poly.pdbx_seq_one_letter_code
_entity_poly.pdbx_strand_id
1 'polypeptide(L)'
;VLAVTSNPTRTSPVKRGHFILENILGTPPPPAPPDVPDLEAARREIDGREPTLREMLAFHAENSLCRSCHNRMDPLGLALENFDAMGLWRESEAGQRIAPEGKLITGEAFADIRDLKRILVNERRFDYYRCLTEKLLIYALGRGLEPADVHTVDQIVERLERDGGRFSTLLMGVIESVP
;
A
#
# COMPACT_ATOMS: atom_id res chain seq x y z
N VAL A 1 7.02 8.16 5.14
CA VAL A 1 6.17 6.97 5.04
C VAL A 1 6.68 5.88 5.96
N LEU A 2 7.90 5.36 5.76
CA LEU A 2 8.42 4.16 6.43
C LEU A 2 8.39 4.24 7.97
N ALA A 3 8.79 5.35 8.59
CA ALA A 3 8.75 5.53 10.04
C ALA A 3 7.30 5.61 10.57
N VAL A 4 6.44 6.38 9.90
CA VAL A 4 5.04 6.57 10.32
C VAL A 4 4.22 5.29 10.21
N THR A 5 4.59 4.39 9.29
CA THR A 5 3.95 3.08 9.08
C THR A 5 4.65 1.94 9.82
N SER A 6 5.47 2.25 10.82
CA SER A 6 6.11 1.28 11.70
C SER A 6 5.50 1.29 13.09
N ASN A 7 5.76 0.26 13.86
CA ASN A 7 5.50 0.22 15.30
C ASN A 7 6.74 0.73 16.04
N PRO A 8 6.64 1.12 17.32
CA PRO A 8 7.79 1.62 18.08
C PRO A 8 9.00 0.65 18.12
N THR A 9 8.74 -0.65 18.12
CA THR A 9 9.77 -1.70 18.29
C THR A 9 10.09 -2.46 17.00
N ARG A 10 9.30 -2.32 15.94
CA ARG A 10 9.47 -3.06 14.68
C ARG A 10 8.76 -2.41 13.51
N THR A 11 9.09 -2.84 12.32
CA THR A 11 8.34 -2.53 11.10
C THR A 11 6.92 -3.11 11.15
N SER A 12 6.04 -2.62 10.28
CA SER A 12 4.69 -3.15 10.14
C SER A 12 4.33 -3.28 8.64
N PRO A 13 4.53 -4.47 8.06
CA PRO A 13 4.11 -4.73 6.67
C PRO A 13 2.64 -4.41 6.45
N VAL A 14 1.77 -4.72 7.42
CA VAL A 14 0.33 -4.42 7.35
C VAL A 14 0.08 -2.91 7.19
N LYS A 15 0.68 -2.06 8.03
CA LYS A 15 0.53 -0.60 7.94
C LYS A 15 1.13 -0.05 6.63
N ARG A 16 2.27 -0.60 6.20
CA ARG A 16 2.93 -0.21 4.94
C ARG A 16 2.08 -0.58 3.73
N GLY A 17 1.55 -1.80 3.70
CA GLY A 17 0.66 -2.28 2.64
C GLY A 17 -0.66 -1.50 2.61
N HIS A 18 -1.27 -1.27 3.77
CA HIS A 18 -2.46 -0.42 3.89
C HIS A 18 -2.21 0.98 3.34
N PHE A 19 -1.08 1.60 3.71
CA PHE A 19 -0.71 2.92 3.19
C PHE A 19 -0.63 2.95 1.66
N ILE A 20 -0.03 1.92 1.03
CA ILE A 20 0.06 1.84 -0.44
C ILE A 20 -1.33 1.68 -1.04
N LEU A 21 -2.17 0.81 -0.49
CA LEU A 21 -3.54 0.63 -0.98
C LEU A 21 -4.35 1.92 -0.88
N GLU A 22 -4.28 2.61 0.26
CA GLU A 22 -5.08 3.81 0.52
C GLU A 22 -4.55 5.05 -0.19
N ASN A 23 -3.22 5.25 -0.21
CA ASN A 23 -2.64 6.53 -0.60
C ASN A 23 -1.97 6.53 -1.98
N ILE A 24 -1.75 5.34 -2.55
CA ILE A 24 -1.16 5.18 -3.88
C ILE A 24 -2.20 4.60 -4.86
N LEU A 25 -2.93 3.58 -4.43
CA LEU A 25 -3.86 2.86 -5.30
C LEU A 25 -5.33 3.26 -5.14
N GLY A 26 -5.68 4.03 -4.10
CA GLY A 26 -7.05 4.47 -3.85
C GLY A 26 -8.04 3.33 -3.54
N THR A 27 -7.54 2.19 -3.09
CA THR A 27 -8.35 0.99 -2.83
C THR A 27 -8.12 0.46 -1.40
N PRO A 28 -8.41 1.26 -0.35
CA PRO A 28 -8.22 0.83 1.02
C PRO A 28 -9.04 -0.43 1.33
N PRO A 29 -8.51 -1.34 2.14
CA PRO A 29 -9.31 -2.44 2.65
C PRO A 29 -10.39 -1.90 3.63
N PRO A 30 -11.46 -2.66 3.87
CA PRO A 30 -12.43 -2.31 4.90
C PRO A 30 -11.74 -2.25 6.28
N PRO A 31 -12.34 -1.53 7.26
CA PRO A 31 -11.85 -1.53 8.63
C PRO A 31 -11.69 -2.94 9.19
N ALA A 32 -10.65 -3.15 9.98
CA ALA A 32 -10.44 -4.43 10.64
C ALA A 32 -11.63 -4.77 11.59
N PRO A 33 -12.00 -6.04 11.72
CA PRO A 33 -12.97 -6.46 12.74
C PRO A 33 -12.52 -6.04 14.14
N PRO A 34 -13.45 -5.80 15.09
CA PRO A 34 -13.12 -5.30 16.42
C PRO A 34 -12.27 -6.27 17.25
N ASP A 35 -12.35 -7.57 17.01
CA ASP A 35 -11.71 -8.62 17.82
C ASP A 35 -10.52 -9.27 17.09
N VAL A 36 -9.71 -8.48 16.37
CA VAL A 36 -8.50 -9.00 15.72
C VAL A 36 -7.42 -9.26 16.78
N PRO A 37 -6.92 -10.49 16.92
CA PRO A 37 -5.83 -10.78 17.82
C PRO A 37 -4.55 -10.04 17.42
N ASP A 38 -3.76 -9.62 18.39
CA ASP A 38 -2.43 -9.08 18.13
C ASP A 38 -1.58 -10.09 17.35
N LEU A 39 -0.75 -9.57 16.43
CA LEU A 39 0.14 -10.41 15.64
C LEU A 39 1.09 -11.25 16.52
N GLU A 40 1.50 -10.69 17.64
CA GLU A 40 2.33 -11.36 18.65
C GLU A 40 1.65 -12.59 19.26
N ALA A 41 0.32 -12.60 19.34
CA ALA A 41 -0.43 -13.78 19.80
C ALA A 41 -0.36 -14.96 18.82
N ALA A 42 -0.08 -14.70 17.54
CA ALA A 42 0.14 -15.73 16.52
C ALA A 42 1.59 -16.24 16.48
N ARG A 43 2.47 -15.70 17.34
CA ARG A 43 3.88 -16.09 17.39
C ARG A 43 4.04 -17.54 17.79
N ARG A 44 4.66 -18.33 16.93
CA ARG A 44 5.01 -19.73 17.17
C ARG A 44 6.48 -19.92 16.83
N GLU A 45 7.23 -20.63 17.66
CA GLU A 45 8.58 -21.03 17.29
C GLU A 45 8.55 -21.98 16.10
N ILE A 46 9.49 -21.78 15.18
CA ILE A 46 9.69 -22.64 14.02
C ILE A 46 11.06 -23.29 14.14
N ASP A 47 11.10 -24.57 14.36
CA ASP A 47 12.34 -25.34 14.47
C ASP A 47 13.34 -24.74 15.51
N GLY A 48 12.81 -24.25 16.64
CA GLY A 48 13.61 -23.66 17.71
C GLY A 48 14.15 -22.25 17.45
N ARG A 49 13.63 -21.56 16.42
CA ARG A 49 14.00 -20.18 16.09
C ARG A 49 12.79 -19.23 16.14
N GLU A 50 13.09 -17.96 16.27
CA GLU A 50 12.12 -16.90 16.14
C GLU A 50 11.56 -16.82 14.68
N PRO A 51 10.25 -16.69 14.51
CA PRO A 51 9.65 -16.48 13.19
C PRO A 51 9.96 -15.07 12.66
N THR A 52 10.11 -14.95 11.35
CA THR A 52 10.14 -13.67 10.67
C THR A 52 8.73 -13.04 10.65
N LEU A 53 8.64 -11.73 10.41
CA LEU A 53 7.34 -11.05 10.25
C LEU A 53 6.49 -11.67 9.14
N ARG A 54 7.11 -12.12 8.05
CA ARG A 54 6.40 -12.82 6.97
C ARG A 54 5.74 -14.12 7.46
N GLU A 55 6.44 -14.92 8.24
CA GLU A 55 5.90 -16.17 8.80
C GLU A 55 4.79 -15.88 9.81
N MET A 56 4.96 -14.89 10.67
CA MET A 56 3.92 -14.46 11.61
C MET A 56 2.64 -14.02 10.90
N LEU A 57 2.76 -13.24 9.81
CA LEU A 57 1.63 -12.81 9.00
C LEU A 57 0.98 -14.00 8.28
N ALA A 58 1.76 -14.95 7.79
CA ALA A 58 1.23 -16.17 7.18
C ALA A 58 0.39 -16.98 8.18
N PHE A 59 0.84 -17.14 9.43
CA PHE A 59 0.06 -17.79 10.48
C PHE A 59 -1.23 -17.02 10.81
N HIS A 60 -1.16 -15.68 10.90
CA HIS A 60 -2.34 -14.86 11.15
C HIS A 60 -3.36 -15.00 10.01
N ALA A 61 -2.89 -15.09 8.76
CA ALA A 61 -3.72 -15.26 7.57
C ALA A 61 -4.25 -16.70 7.35
N GLU A 62 -3.95 -17.67 8.22
CA GLU A 62 -4.61 -18.99 8.20
C GLU A 62 -6.11 -18.86 8.39
N ASN A 63 -6.56 -17.90 9.18
CA ASN A 63 -7.97 -17.56 9.32
C ASN A 63 -8.48 -16.94 8.01
N SER A 64 -9.54 -17.53 7.43
CA SER A 64 -10.12 -17.09 6.14
C SER A 64 -10.63 -15.65 6.16
N LEU A 65 -11.12 -15.19 7.31
CA LEU A 65 -11.62 -13.82 7.49
C LEU A 65 -10.46 -12.82 7.38
N CYS A 66 -9.33 -13.11 8.01
CA CYS A 66 -8.13 -12.27 7.97
C CYS A 66 -7.47 -12.29 6.58
N ARG A 67 -7.45 -13.46 5.94
CA ARG A 67 -6.81 -13.69 4.63
C ARG A 67 -7.33 -12.75 3.54
N SER A 68 -8.61 -12.43 3.53
CA SER A 68 -9.22 -11.59 2.47
C SER A 68 -8.56 -10.21 2.36
N CYS A 69 -8.21 -9.58 3.49
CA CYS A 69 -7.52 -8.30 3.53
C CYS A 69 -6.00 -8.46 3.42
N HIS A 70 -5.43 -9.45 4.13
CA HIS A 70 -3.98 -9.69 4.16
C HIS A 70 -3.41 -10.05 2.80
N ASN A 71 -4.12 -10.84 1.97
CA ASN A 71 -3.70 -11.12 0.60
C ASN A 71 -3.52 -9.87 -0.29
N ARG A 72 -4.15 -8.75 0.06
CA ARG A 72 -4.00 -7.47 -0.65
C ARG A 72 -2.90 -6.60 -0.05
N MET A 73 -2.79 -6.57 1.28
CA MET A 73 -1.89 -5.68 2.01
C MET A 73 -0.47 -6.23 2.14
N ASP A 74 -0.37 -7.49 2.56
CA ASP A 74 0.91 -8.07 2.98
C ASP A 74 1.95 -8.10 1.87
N PRO A 75 1.65 -8.49 0.62
CA PRO A 75 2.64 -8.46 -0.45
C PRO A 75 3.25 -7.06 -0.65
N LEU A 76 2.42 -6.01 -0.60
CA LEU A 76 2.85 -4.63 -0.75
C LEU A 76 3.75 -4.18 0.40
N GLY A 77 3.39 -4.53 1.62
CA GLY A 77 4.15 -4.16 2.81
C GLY A 77 5.45 -4.94 2.96
N LEU A 78 5.42 -6.25 2.68
CA LEU A 78 6.60 -7.12 2.73
C LEU A 78 7.65 -6.73 1.69
N ALA A 79 7.26 -6.17 0.54
CA ALA A 79 8.19 -5.59 -0.44
C ALA A 79 9.06 -4.47 0.14
N LEU A 80 8.62 -3.85 1.23
CA LEU A 80 9.33 -2.75 1.91
C LEU A 80 10.14 -3.21 3.12
N GLU A 81 10.19 -4.50 3.45
CA GLU A 81 10.86 -4.98 4.67
C GLU A 81 12.38 -4.91 4.63
N ASN A 82 12.99 -4.72 3.45
CA ASN A 82 14.38 -4.31 3.36
C ASN A 82 14.65 -2.91 3.94
N PHE A 83 13.63 -2.14 4.28
CA PHE A 83 13.76 -0.90 5.03
C PHE A 83 13.30 -1.11 6.47
N ASP A 84 14.16 -0.82 7.43
CA ASP A 84 13.82 -0.89 8.85
C ASP A 84 12.80 0.21 9.26
N ALA A 85 12.54 0.34 10.55
CA ALA A 85 11.60 1.33 11.07
C ALA A 85 12.07 2.80 10.88
N MET A 86 13.37 3.01 10.75
CA MET A 86 13.97 4.34 10.46
C MET A 86 14.11 4.61 8.96
N GLY A 87 13.88 3.60 8.13
CA GLY A 87 14.05 3.68 6.67
C GLY A 87 15.46 3.33 6.19
N LEU A 88 16.31 2.77 7.05
CA LEU A 88 17.61 2.28 6.68
C LEU A 88 17.50 0.91 6.02
N TRP A 89 18.37 0.66 5.03
CA TRP A 89 18.41 -0.61 4.33
C TRP A 89 18.95 -1.74 5.21
N ARG A 90 18.28 -2.89 5.20
CA ARG A 90 18.70 -4.12 5.85
C ARG A 90 18.47 -5.33 4.94
N GLU A 91 19.29 -6.36 5.06
CA GLU A 91 19.17 -7.58 4.27
C GLU A 91 18.64 -8.78 5.07
N SER A 92 18.64 -8.64 6.40
CA SER A 92 18.19 -9.71 7.30
C SER A 92 17.31 -9.20 8.43
N GLU A 93 16.46 -10.10 8.94
CA GLU A 93 15.61 -9.93 10.11
C GLU A 93 15.71 -11.19 10.96
N ALA A 94 15.89 -11.06 12.27
CA ALA A 94 16.05 -12.20 13.20
C ALA A 94 17.08 -13.24 12.72
N GLY A 95 18.19 -12.78 12.13
CA GLY A 95 19.24 -13.64 11.59
C GLY A 95 18.91 -14.34 10.26
N GLN A 96 17.76 -14.07 9.67
CA GLN A 96 17.31 -14.64 8.40
C GLN A 96 17.28 -13.59 7.30
N ARG A 97 17.55 -14.02 6.07
CA ARG A 97 17.43 -13.13 4.89
C ARG A 97 15.98 -12.69 4.70
N ILE A 98 15.80 -11.41 4.44
CA ILE A 98 14.50 -10.86 4.11
C ILE A 98 14.09 -11.33 2.70
N ALA A 99 12.86 -11.78 2.58
CA ALA A 99 12.22 -12.23 1.34
C ALA A 99 11.17 -11.18 0.91
N PRO A 100 11.55 -10.19 0.06
CA PRO A 100 10.65 -9.09 -0.32
C PRO A 100 9.70 -9.44 -1.48
N GLU A 101 9.92 -10.59 -2.13
CA GLU A 101 9.13 -11.01 -3.29
C GLU A 101 7.66 -11.21 -2.93
N GLY A 102 6.78 -10.99 -3.91
CA GLY A 102 5.36 -11.14 -3.74
C GLY A 102 4.59 -11.13 -5.06
N LYS A 103 3.28 -11.20 -4.94
CA LYS A 103 2.34 -11.13 -6.04
C LYS A 103 1.15 -10.27 -5.65
N LEU A 104 0.78 -9.32 -6.51
CA LEU A 104 -0.44 -8.54 -6.30
C LEU A 104 -1.68 -9.39 -6.54
N ILE A 105 -2.78 -9.01 -5.93
CA ILE A 105 -4.07 -9.71 -6.13
C ILE A 105 -4.53 -9.66 -7.60
N THR A 106 -4.05 -8.68 -8.34
CA THR A 106 -4.31 -8.50 -9.78
C THR A 106 -3.45 -9.39 -10.67
N GLY A 107 -2.48 -10.09 -10.08
CA GLY A 107 -1.71 -11.14 -10.76
C GLY A 107 -0.25 -10.81 -11.04
N GLU A 108 0.18 -9.55 -10.93
CA GLU A 108 1.54 -9.13 -11.20
C GLU A 108 2.49 -9.62 -10.09
N ALA A 109 3.54 -10.34 -10.47
CA ALA A 109 4.58 -10.80 -9.57
C ALA A 109 5.77 -9.84 -9.57
N PHE A 110 6.43 -9.70 -8.42
CA PHE A 110 7.63 -8.89 -8.26
C PHE A 110 8.65 -9.60 -7.37
N ALA A 111 9.92 -9.38 -7.64
CA ALA A 111 11.01 -9.95 -6.87
C ALA A 111 11.49 -9.01 -5.73
N ASP A 112 11.34 -7.72 -5.90
CA ASP A 112 11.79 -6.71 -4.94
C ASP A 112 10.99 -5.40 -5.07
N ILE A 113 11.35 -4.40 -4.27
CA ILE A 113 10.72 -3.07 -4.29
C ILE A 113 10.91 -2.33 -5.63
N ARG A 114 11.96 -2.63 -6.40
CA ARG A 114 12.19 -1.98 -7.71
C ARG A 114 11.19 -2.50 -8.73
N ASP A 115 10.96 -3.82 -8.72
CA ASP A 115 9.94 -4.44 -9.55
C ASP A 115 8.55 -3.95 -9.17
N LEU A 116 8.23 -3.90 -7.87
CA LEU A 116 6.94 -3.35 -7.40
C LEU A 116 6.75 -1.91 -7.87
N LYS A 117 7.76 -1.03 -7.73
CA LYS A 117 7.66 0.34 -8.24
C LYS A 117 7.41 0.39 -9.75
N ARG A 118 8.06 -0.48 -10.52
CA ARG A 118 7.84 -0.56 -11.97
C ARG A 118 6.40 -0.97 -12.30
N ILE A 119 5.84 -1.94 -11.59
CA ILE A 119 4.44 -2.35 -11.73
C ILE A 119 3.51 -1.19 -11.39
N LEU A 120 3.73 -0.50 -10.28
CA LEU A 120 2.89 0.64 -9.88
C LEU A 120 2.91 1.76 -10.91
N VAL A 121 4.06 2.04 -11.51
CA VAL A 121 4.22 3.10 -12.52
C VAL A 121 3.65 2.72 -13.88
N ASN A 122 3.76 1.47 -14.31
CA ASN A 122 3.37 1.06 -15.65
C ASN A 122 1.98 0.44 -15.69
N GLU A 123 1.70 -0.52 -14.79
CA GLU A 123 0.48 -1.32 -14.84
C GLU A 123 -0.65 -0.71 -13.98
N ARG A 124 -0.27 0.02 -12.92
CA ARG A 124 -1.20 0.61 -11.95
C ARG A 124 -1.22 2.15 -11.99
N ARG A 125 -0.68 2.73 -13.04
CA ARG A 125 -0.56 4.18 -13.23
C ARG A 125 -1.92 4.89 -13.15
N PHE A 126 -2.94 4.32 -13.76
CA PHE A 126 -4.29 4.87 -13.76
C PHE A 126 -4.86 4.97 -12.34
N ASP A 127 -4.71 3.92 -11.54
CA ASP A 127 -5.15 3.90 -10.14
C ASP A 127 -4.43 5.00 -9.34
N TYR A 128 -3.12 5.16 -9.57
CA TYR A 128 -2.34 6.21 -8.91
C TYR A 128 -2.82 7.62 -9.31
N TYR A 129 -3.03 7.87 -10.59
CA TYR A 129 -3.51 9.18 -11.04
C TYR A 129 -4.89 9.50 -10.46
N ARG A 130 -5.77 8.52 -10.44
CA ARG A 130 -7.09 8.67 -9.84
C ARG A 130 -7.02 8.98 -8.34
N CYS A 131 -6.30 8.17 -7.60
CA CYS A 131 -6.11 8.36 -6.16
C CYS A 131 -5.52 9.75 -5.84
N LEU A 132 -4.49 10.16 -6.57
CA LEU A 132 -3.85 11.45 -6.37
C LEU A 132 -4.79 12.61 -6.72
N THR A 133 -5.55 12.49 -7.82
CA THR A 133 -6.53 13.49 -8.24
C THR A 133 -7.64 13.65 -7.21
N GLU A 134 -8.23 12.53 -6.75
CA GLU A 134 -9.28 12.53 -5.73
C GLU A 134 -8.80 13.20 -4.43
N LYS A 135 -7.61 12.83 -3.93
CA LYS A 135 -7.05 13.41 -2.71
C LYS A 135 -6.75 14.90 -2.86
N LEU A 136 -6.27 15.33 -4.01
CA LEU A 136 -5.98 16.74 -4.25
C LEU A 136 -7.27 17.56 -4.38
N LEU A 137 -8.31 17.02 -5.01
CA LEU A 137 -9.63 17.65 -5.05
C LEU A 137 -10.26 17.76 -3.67
N ILE A 138 -10.22 16.70 -2.86
CA ILE A 138 -10.68 16.72 -1.45
C ILE A 138 -9.97 17.82 -0.67
N TYR A 139 -8.65 17.93 -0.84
CA TYR A 139 -7.87 18.99 -0.20
C TYR A 139 -8.27 20.40 -0.68
N ALA A 140 -8.42 20.59 -1.98
CA ALA A 140 -8.77 21.87 -2.57
C ALA A 140 -10.19 22.33 -2.21
N LEU A 141 -11.15 21.39 -2.18
CA LEU A 141 -12.56 21.67 -1.89
C LEU A 141 -12.85 21.77 -0.38
N GLY A 142 -11.98 21.19 0.47
CA GLY A 142 -12.20 21.11 1.93
C GLY A 142 -13.38 20.21 2.32
N ARG A 143 -13.84 19.33 1.43
CA ARG A 143 -14.92 18.37 1.65
C ARG A 143 -14.63 17.03 0.95
N GLY A 144 -15.33 15.98 1.33
CA GLY A 144 -15.34 14.72 0.57
C GLY A 144 -15.91 14.91 -0.84
N LEU A 145 -15.55 13.98 -1.74
CA LEU A 145 -16.09 13.98 -3.10
C LEU A 145 -17.54 13.47 -3.09
N GLU A 146 -18.35 14.06 -3.94
CA GLU A 146 -19.72 13.69 -4.20
C GLU A 146 -19.84 12.99 -5.57
N PRO A 147 -20.95 12.31 -5.86
CA PRO A 147 -21.15 11.68 -7.16
C PRO A 147 -21.00 12.64 -8.36
N ALA A 148 -21.29 13.92 -8.18
CA ALA A 148 -21.11 14.94 -9.20
C ALA A 148 -19.63 15.20 -9.54
N ASP A 149 -18.71 15.00 -8.60
CA ASP A 149 -17.28 15.24 -8.79
C ASP A 149 -16.59 14.13 -9.62
N VAL A 150 -17.24 12.97 -9.79
CA VAL A 150 -16.65 11.82 -10.50
C VAL A 150 -16.25 12.18 -11.93
N HIS A 151 -17.11 12.93 -12.64
CA HIS A 151 -16.81 13.37 -14.00
C HIS A 151 -15.56 14.28 -14.06
N THR A 152 -15.42 15.18 -13.10
CA THR A 152 -14.24 16.04 -12.98
C THR A 152 -12.97 15.22 -12.72
N VAL A 153 -13.03 14.22 -11.84
CA VAL A 153 -11.92 13.29 -11.60
C VAL A 153 -11.52 12.59 -12.90
N ASP A 154 -12.49 12.03 -13.62
CA ASP A 154 -12.26 11.30 -14.87
C ASP A 154 -11.58 12.19 -15.93
N GLN A 155 -12.05 13.42 -16.12
CA GLN A 155 -11.46 14.38 -17.05
C GLN A 155 -10.01 14.73 -16.69
N ILE A 156 -9.71 14.95 -15.43
CA ILE A 156 -8.34 15.23 -14.97
C ILE A 156 -7.42 14.04 -15.19
N VAL A 157 -7.89 12.83 -14.89
CA VAL A 157 -7.12 11.59 -15.08
C VAL A 157 -6.84 11.34 -16.56
N GLU A 158 -7.82 11.52 -17.45
CA GLU A 158 -7.63 11.41 -18.88
C GLU A 158 -6.61 12.44 -19.43
N ARG A 159 -6.65 13.68 -18.91
CA ARG A 159 -5.68 14.70 -19.24
C ARG A 159 -4.27 14.33 -18.76
N LEU A 160 -4.14 13.77 -17.55
CA LEU A 160 -2.88 13.26 -17.02
C LEU A 160 -2.29 12.14 -17.89
N GLU A 161 -3.13 11.18 -18.32
CA GLU A 161 -2.69 10.10 -19.22
C GLU A 161 -2.14 10.65 -20.54
N ARG A 162 -2.84 11.58 -21.17
CA ARG A 162 -2.40 12.20 -22.42
C ARG A 162 -1.10 12.98 -22.29
N ASP A 163 -0.90 13.64 -21.15
CA ASP A 163 0.25 14.53 -20.91
C ASP A 163 1.42 13.80 -20.23
N GLY A 164 1.38 12.47 -20.10
CA GLY A 164 2.44 11.65 -19.49
C GLY A 164 2.62 11.89 -18.00
N GLY A 165 1.55 12.20 -17.26
CA GLY A 165 1.54 12.32 -15.81
C GLY A 165 2.21 13.58 -15.26
N ARG A 166 2.23 14.67 -16.00
CA ARG A 166 2.84 15.93 -15.55
C ARG A 166 2.07 16.50 -14.36
N PHE A 167 2.77 16.78 -13.26
CA PHE A 167 2.16 17.34 -12.07
C PHE A 167 1.48 18.70 -12.30
N SER A 168 2.03 19.53 -13.22
CA SER A 168 1.38 20.79 -13.64
C SER A 168 0.01 20.56 -14.27
N THR A 169 -0.17 19.48 -15.03
CA THR A 169 -1.47 19.12 -15.62
C THR A 169 -2.49 18.78 -14.53
N LEU A 170 -2.07 18.06 -13.48
CA LEU A 170 -2.93 17.79 -12.34
C LEU A 170 -3.36 19.07 -11.62
N LEU A 171 -2.39 19.94 -11.29
CA LEU A 171 -2.68 21.21 -10.60
C LEU A 171 -3.64 22.07 -11.42
N MET A 172 -3.37 22.25 -12.72
CA MET A 172 -4.26 23.04 -13.60
C MET A 172 -5.63 22.40 -13.72
N GLY A 173 -5.70 21.06 -13.80
CA GLY A 173 -6.98 20.36 -13.85
C GLY A 173 -7.83 20.62 -12.59
N VAL A 174 -7.21 20.68 -11.42
CA VAL A 174 -7.91 20.99 -10.16
C VAL A 174 -8.31 22.47 -10.10
N ILE A 175 -7.42 23.40 -10.51
CA ILE A 175 -7.71 24.84 -10.48
C ILE A 175 -8.81 25.22 -11.48
N GLU A 176 -8.83 24.58 -12.65
CA GLU A 176 -9.80 24.84 -13.71
C GLU A 176 -11.12 24.06 -13.49
N SER A 177 -11.14 23.12 -12.53
CA SER A 177 -12.36 22.37 -12.23
C SER A 177 -13.42 23.30 -11.63
N VAL A 178 -14.66 23.13 -12.11
CA VAL A 178 -15.82 23.76 -11.50
C VAL A 178 -16.49 22.71 -10.62
N PRO A 179 -16.45 22.88 -9.29
CA PRO A 179 -17.09 21.94 -8.36
C PRO A 179 -18.63 22.04 -8.43
#